data_f29933ea8eff3d9101df0ded2532eb07
#
_entry.id   f29933ea8eff3d9101df0ded2532eb07
#
_cell.length_a   1.000
_cell.length_b   1.000
_cell.length_c   1.000
_cell.angle_alpha   90.00
_cell.angle_beta   90.00
_cell.angle_gamma   90.00
#
_symmetry.space_group_name_H-M   'P 1'
#
loop_
_entity.id
_entity.type
_entity.pdbx_description
1 polymer ?
#
loop_
_entity_poly.entity_id
_entity_poly.type
_entity_poly.pdbx_seq_one_letter_code
_entity_poly.pdbx_strand_id
1 'polypeptide(L)'
;MKSLKHILFLLILVTNGYSYASKEDKSFQEQSILSVLYVQTSTEFAANNIQPFNNASKAIDMALQDKTWTAALEQKDNFEIKHPAIIVDVDETVLDNSSFQSRTILSGLSYPNGWAKWVNESRATAVEGVYEFLHYANDNDVKIFYVTNRLETFREPTIKNLKKLGLPY
;
A
#
# COMPACT_ATOMS: atom_id res chain seq x y z
N MET A 1 -12.04 47.32 -31.05
CA MET A 1 -13.09 46.95 -30.07
C MET A 1 -13.63 45.51 -30.19
N LYS A 2 -13.40 44.77 -31.27
CA LYS A 2 -13.85 43.37 -31.40
C LYS A 2 -12.98 42.34 -30.65
N SER A 3 -11.69 42.64 -30.42
CA SER A 3 -10.73 41.75 -29.76
C SER A 3 -11.01 41.57 -28.26
N LEU A 4 -11.45 42.61 -27.56
CA LEU A 4 -11.66 42.59 -26.12
C LEU A 4 -12.83 41.67 -25.67
N LYS A 5 -13.87 41.56 -26.50
CA LYS A 5 -15.04 40.72 -26.21
C LYS A 5 -14.72 39.22 -26.27
N HIS A 6 -13.81 38.80 -27.15
CA HIS A 6 -13.40 37.41 -27.29
C HIS A 6 -12.48 36.95 -26.14
N ILE A 7 -11.62 37.86 -25.65
CA ILE A 7 -10.74 37.59 -24.50
C ILE A 7 -11.55 37.44 -23.22
N LEU A 8 -12.58 38.27 -23.03
CA LEU A 8 -13.45 38.20 -21.85
C LEU A 8 -14.28 36.91 -21.84
N PHE A 9 -14.75 36.41 -22.99
CA PHE A 9 -15.51 35.16 -23.10
C PHE A 9 -14.61 33.93 -22.85
N LEU A 10 -13.36 33.97 -23.30
CA LEU A 10 -12.39 32.91 -23.05
C LEU A 10 -12.00 32.82 -21.56
N LEU A 11 -11.88 33.96 -20.87
CA LEU A 11 -11.55 34.00 -19.44
C LEU A 11 -12.69 33.44 -18.59
N ILE A 12 -13.94 33.68 -18.95
CA ILE A 12 -15.12 33.14 -18.23
C ILE A 12 -15.21 31.59 -18.39
N LEU A 13 -14.88 31.08 -19.57
CA LEU A 13 -14.86 29.63 -19.80
C LEU A 13 -13.76 28.92 -18.99
N VAL A 14 -12.59 29.52 -18.86
CA VAL A 14 -11.48 28.95 -18.07
C VAL A 14 -11.80 28.98 -16.59
N THR A 15 -12.38 30.03 -16.05
CA THR A 15 -12.74 30.12 -14.63
C THR A 15 -13.88 29.16 -14.24
N ASN A 16 -14.85 28.95 -15.12
CA ASN A 16 -15.92 27.99 -14.91
C ASN A 16 -15.41 26.53 -15.00
N GLY A 17 -14.44 26.24 -15.85
CA GLY A 17 -13.80 24.93 -15.94
C GLY A 17 -13.05 24.55 -14.66
N TYR A 18 -12.31 25.47 -14.06
CA TYR A 18 -11.62 25.21 -12.77
C TYR A 18 -12.58 25.01 -11.59
N SER A 19 -13.70 25.71 -11.56
CA SER A 19 -14.72 25.54 -10.52
C SER A 19 -15.46 24.19 -10.63
N TYR A 20 -15.61 23.68 -11.86
CA TYR A 20 -16.27 22.38 -12.08
C TYR A 20 -15.36 21.21 -11.71
N ALA A 21 -14.07 21.25 -12.06
CA ALA A 21 -13.08 20.23 -11.71
C ALA A 21 -12.92 20.09 -10.18
N SER A 22 -12.90 21.19 -9.43
CA SER A 22 -12.80 21.13 -7.96
C SER A 22 -14.02 20.55 -7.27
N LYS A 23 -15.20 20.63 -7.89
CA LYS A 23 -16.45 20.08 -7.34
C LYS A 23 -16.62 18.58 -7.64
N GLU A 24 -16.14 18.14 -8.80
CA GLU A 24 -16.11 16.72 -9.18
C GLU A 24 -15.12 15.93 -8.31
N ASP A 25 -13.93 16.46 -8.06
CA ASP A 25 -12.90 15.83 -7.23
C ASP A 25 -13.38 15.56 -5.80
N LYS A 26 -14.12 16.48 -5.19
CA LYS A 26 -14.62 16.33 -3.83
C LYS A 26 -15.68 15.22 -3.74
N SER A 27 -16.58 15.15 -4.70
CA SER A 27 -17.58 14.08 -4.81
C SER A 27 -16.94 12.72 -5.02
N PHE A 28 -15.84 12.64 -5.77
CA PHE A 28 -15.11 11.41 -6.02
C PHE A 28 -14.45 10.87 -4.74
N GLN A 29 -13.84 11.74 -3.93
CA GLN A 29 -13.25 11.34 -2.65
C GLN A 29 -14.32 10.81 -1.67
N GLU A 30 -15.50 11.41 -1.63
CA GLU A 30 -16.61 10.98 -0.77
C GLU A 30 -17.11 9.56 -1.12
N GLN A 31 -16.98 9.11 -2.37
CA GLN A 31 -17.33 7.74 -2.79
C GLN A 31 -16.47 6.68 -2.09
N SER A 32 -15.27 7.04 -1.65
CA SER A 32 -14.34 6.13 -0.97
C SER A 32 -14.68 5.90 0.52
N ILE A 33 -15.64 6.62 1.09
CA ILE A 33 -15.99 6.54 2.53
C ILE A 33 -16.35 5.10 2.93
N LEU A 34 -17.21 4.44 2.17
CA LEU A 34 -17.65 3.08 2.48
C LEU A 34 -16.50 2.07 2.38
N SER A 35 -15.60 2.24 1.42
CA SER A 35 -14.43 1.38 1.28
C SER A 35 -13.47 1.54 2.46
N VAL A 36 -13.20 2.76 2.89
CA VAL A 36 -12.36 3.02 4.06
C VAL A 36 -13.00 2.48 5.34
N LEU A 37 -14.30 2.69 5.50
CA LEU A 37 -15.04 2.15 6.64
C LEU A 37 -14.99 0.62 6.68
N TYR A 38 -15.16 -0.04 5.53
CA TYR A 38 -15.03 -1.49 5.40
C TYR A 38 -13.65 -1.98 5.82
N VAL A 39 -12.58 -1.36 5.30
CA VAL A 39 -11.20 -1.72 5.66
C VAL A 39 -10.95 -1.57 7.16
N GLN A 40 -11.39 -0.47 7.77
CA GLN A 40 -11.08 -0.16 9.16
C GLN A 40 -11.96 -0.86 10.19
N THR A 41 -13.12 -1.40 9.81
CA THR A 41 -14.10 -1.89 10.81
C THR A 41 -14.67 -3.28 10.51
N SER A 42 -14.44 -3.82 9.31
CA SER A 42 -15.06 -5.09 8.91
C SER A 42 -14.26 -6.29 9.42
N THR A 43 -14.91 -7.14 10.19
CA THR A 43 -14.37 -8.44 10.58
C THR A 43 -14.14 -9.36 9.37
N GLU A 44 -14.95 -9.21 8.33
CA GLU A 44 -14.76 -9.95 7.08
C GLU A 44 -13.46 -9.54 6.38
N PHE A 45 -13.16 -8.23 6.34
CA PHE A 45 -11.88 -7.74 5.79
C PHE A 45 -10.69 -8.31 6.57
N ALA A 46 -10.73 -8.28 7.90
CA ALA A 46 -9.69 -8.86 8.74
C ALA A 46 -9.53 -10.37 8.46
N ALA A 47 -10.62 -11.14 8.41
CA ALA A 47 -10.59 -12.56 8.13
C ALA A 47 -10.03 -12.88 6.73
N ASN A 48 -10.39 -12.08 5.72
CA ASN A 48 -9.89 -12.21 4.35
C ASN A 48 -8.39 -11.93 4.23
N ASN A 49 -7.80 -11.15 5.13
CA ASN A 49 -6.34 -10.93 5.19
C ASN A 49 -5.63 -12.03 6.00
N ILE A 50 -6.19 -12.47 7.12
CA ILE A 50 -5.59 -13.52 7.96
C ILE A 50 -5.49 -14.85 7.19
N GLN A 51 -6.49 -15.20 6.41
CA GLN A 51 -6.53 -16.49 5.70
C GLN A 51 -5.37 -16.69 4.70
N PRO A 52 -5.07 -15.74 3.79
CA PRO A 52 -3.93 -15.90 2.88
C PRO A 52 -2.59 -15.94 3.60
N PHE A 53 -2.39 -15.18 4.69
CA PHE A 53 -1.15 -15.28 5.47
C PHE A 53 -0.99 -16.62 6.18
N ASN A 54 -2.06 -17.20 6.72
CA ASN A 54 -2.05 -18.56 7.26
C ASN A 54 -1.74 -19.60 6.19
N ASN A 55 -2.26 -19.45 4.98
CA ASN A 55 -1.95 -20.33 3.85
C ASN A 55 -0.51 -20.14 3.37
N ALA A 56 0.02 -18.90 3.36
CA ALA A 56 1.39 -18.60 3.01
C ALA A 56 2.38 -19.24 4.03
N SER A 57 2.07 -19.25 5.32
CA SER A 57 2.87 -19.96 6.32
C SER A 57 2.97 -21.47 6.02
N LYS A 58 1.85 -22.10 5.67
CA LYS A 58 1.85 -23.52 5.24
C LYS A 58 2.63 -23.75 3.95
N ALA A 59 2.59 -22.78 3.03
CA ALA A 59 3.37 -22.85 1.79
C ALA A 59 4.88 -22.76 2.07
N ILE A 60 5.30 -22.01 3.08
CA ILE A 60 6.70 -21.99 3.54
C ILE A 60 7.12 -23.39 4.00
N ASP A 61 6.32 -24.09 4.80
CA ASP A 61 6.62 -25.44 5.25
C ASP A 61 6.86 -26.41 4.09
N MET A 62 6.00 -26.36 3.07
CA MET A 62 6.14 -27.19 1.88
C MET A 62 7.38 -26.81 1.06
N ALA A 63 7.63 -25.52 0.88
CA ALA A 63 8.78 -25.03 0.12
C ALA A 63 10.11 -25.35 0.80
N LEU A 64 10.18 -25.36 2.13
CA LEU A 64 11.38 -25.72 2.87
C LEU A 64 11.72 -27.22 2.76
N GLN A 65 10.70 -28.07 2.51
CA GLN A 65 10.89 -29.50 2.29
C GLN A 65 11.28 -29.85 0.86
N ASP A 66 10.89 -29.02 -0.11
CA ASP A 66 11.21 -29.22 -1.54
C ASP A 66 12.04 -28.05 -2.08
N LYS A 67 13.35 -28.24 -2.09
CA LYS A 67 14.30 -27.23 -2.58
C LYS A 67 14.19 -26.95 -4.09
N THR A 68 13.47 -27.77 -4.83
CA THR A 68 13.24 -27.55 -6.28
C THR A 68 12.03 -26.66 -6.54
N TRP A 69 11.22 -26.38 -5.50
CA TRP A 69 10.08 -25.51 -5.61
C TRP A 69 10.48 -24.02 -5.62
N THR A 70 9.88 -23.23 -6.48
CA THR A 70 10.00 -21.76 -6.49
C THR A 70 8.71 -21.13 -6.97
N ALA A 71 8.30 -20.02 -6.34
CA ALA A 71 7.21 -19.17 -6.80
C ALA A 71 7.64 -18.26 -7.97
N ALA A 72 8.95 -18.04 -8.15
CA ALA A 72 9.51 -17.20 -9.21
C ALA A 72 9.87 -18.07 -10.41
N LEU A 73 8.95 -18.19 -11.39
CA LEU A 73 9.14 -19.03 -12.59
C LEU A 73 10.33 -18.60 -13.45
N GLU A 74 10.77 -17.35 -13.35
CA GLU A 74 11.93 -16.80 -14.03
C GLU A 74 13.25 -17.12 -13.33
N GLN A 75 13.22 -17.67 -12.12
CA GLN A 75 14.41 -18.04 -11.36
C GLN A 75 15.15 -19.17 -12.09
N LYS A 76 16.43 -18.95 -12.32
CA LYS A 76 17.30 -19.90 -13.02
C LYS A 76 18.53 -20.23 -12.18
N ASP A 77 19.18 -21.32 -12.53
CA ASP A 77 20.54 -21.70 -12.08
C ASP A 77 20.76 -21.77 -10.57
N ASN A 78 20.84 -22.98 -10.06
CA ASN A 78 21.30 -23.29 -8.70
C ASN A 78 20.50 -22.58 -7.59
N PHE A 79 19.21 -22.30 -7.80
CA PHE A 79 18.41 -21.70 -6.74
C PHE A 79 18.19 -22.65 -5.55
N GLU A 80 18.27 -23.96 -5.76
CA GLU A 80 18.12 -25.01 -4.76
C GLU A 80 19.14 -24.91 -3.62
N ILE A 81 20.31 -24.31 -3.90
CA ILE A 81 21.37 -24.08 -2.91
C ILE A 81 21.33 -22.68 -2.29
N LYS A 82 20.44 -21.81 -2.75
CA LYS A 82 20.29 -20.46 -2.20
C LYS A 82 19.47 -20.51 -0.92
N HIS A 83 19.65 -19.48 -0.11
CA HIS A 83 18.86 -19.28 1.09
C HIS A 83 17.39 -19.06 0.73
N PRO A 84 16.45 -19.74 1.41
CA PRO A 84 15.02 -19.53 1.15
C PRO A 84 14.61 -18.09 1.44
N ALA A 85 13.70 -17.57 0.63
CA ALA A 85 13.24 -16.19 0.75
C ALA A 85 11.78 -16.04 0.34
N ILE A 86 11.13 -15.04 0.94
CA ILE A 86 9.83 -14.54 0.49
C ILE A 86 9.98 -13.11 -0.04
N ILE A 87 9.11 -12.76 -0.97
CA ILE A 87 8.95 -11.39 -1.48
C ILE A 87 7.57 -10.92 -1.06
N VAL A 88 7.50 -9.77 -0.40
CA VAL A 88 6.26 -9.16 0.04
C VAL A 88 6.20 -7.70 -0.41
N ASP A 89 5.04 -7.27 -0.88
CA ASP A 89 4.75 -5.88 -1.12
C ASP A 89 4.50 -5.14 0.20
N VAL A 90 4.55 -3.83 0.18
CA VAL A 90 4.44 -3.00 1.39
C VAL A 90 3.06 -2.42 1.57
N ASP A 91 2.57 -1.67 0.56
CA ASP A 91 1.34 -0.89 0.70
C ASP A 91 0.10 -1.79 0.50
N GLU A 92 -0.82 -1.76 1.45
CA GLU A 92 -2.02 -2.61 1.52
C GLU A 92 -1.74 -4.14 1.55
N THR A 93 -0.45 -4.49 1.74
CA THR A 93 -0.01 -5.89 1.96
C THR A 93 0.58 -6.05 3.35
N VAL A 94 1.57 -5.23 3.71
CA VAL A 94 2.19 -5.21 5.04
C VAL A 94 1.69 -4.04 5.87
N LEU A 95 1.59 -2.87 5.25
CA LEU A 95 1.17 -1.62 5.89
C LEU A 95 -0.22 -1.21 5.40
N ASP A 96 -1.14 -1.02 6.31
CA ASP A 96 -2.47 -0.46 6.07
C ASP A 96 -2.41 1.07 6.01
N ASN A 97 -2.70 1.63 4.85
CA ASN A 97 -2.76 3.07 4.62
C ASN A 97 -4.20 3.64 4.66
N SER A 98 -5.18 2.91 5.15
CA SER A 98 -6.58 3.38 5.22
C SER A 98 -6.73 4.70 5.97
N SER A 99 -5.88 4.95 6.97
CA SER A 99 -5.81 6.25 7.66
C SER A 99 -5.36 7.40 6.76
N PHE A 100 -4.50 7.14 5.78
CA PHE A 100 -4.19 8.13 4.73
C PHE A 100 -5.40 8.36 3.82
N GLN A 101 -6.09 7.30 3.41
CA GLN A 101 -7.31 7.40 2.62
C GLN A 101 -8.39 8.22 3.34
N SER A 102 -8.55 8.04 4.65
CA SER A 102 -9.45 8.87 5.45
C SER A 102 -9.08 10.36 5.38
N ARG A 103 -7.78 10.68 5.41
CA ARG A 103 -7.32 12.08 5.29
C ARG A 103 -7.60 12.67 3.91
N THR A 104 -7.48 11.90 2.84
CA THR A 104 -7.81 12.37 1.48
C THR A 104 -9.29 12.72 1.37
N ILE A 105 -10.18 11.91 1.95
CA ILE A 105 -11.62 12.18 2.00
C ILE A 105 -11.90 13.49 2.74
N LEU A 106 -11.34 13.65 3.94
CA LEU A 106 -11.57 14.84 4.77
C LEU A 106 -11.01 16.13 4.15
N SER A 107 -9.86 16.04 3.48
CA SER A 107 -9.22 17.20 2.86
C SER A 107 -9.74 17.52 1.46
N GLY A 108 -10.41 16.59 0.80
CA GLY A 108 -10.79 16.67 -0.62
C GLY A 108 -9.59 16.61 -1.58
N LEU A 109 -8.43 16.16 -1.08
CA LEU A 109 -7.22 16.01 -1.87
C LEU A 109 -7.02 14.54 -2.25
N SER A 110 -6.62 14.27 -3.50
CA SER A 110 -6.27 12.95 -3.97
C SER A 110 -4.77 12.69 -3.90
N TYR A 111 -4.39 11.41 -3.91
CA TYR A 111 -3.00 11.01 -4.13
C TYR A 111 -2.43 11.70 -5.38
N PRO A 112 -1.16 12.18 -5.37
CA PRO A 112 -0.16 11.98 -4.32
C PRO A 112 -0.13 13.06 -3.21
N ASN A 113 -1.12 13.97 -3.16
CA ASN A 113 -1.16 15.04 -2.17
C ASN A 113 -1.20 14.47 -0.74
N GLY A 114 -0.30 14.94 0.11
CA GLY A 114 -0.20 14.48 1.50
C GLY A 114 0.51 13.12 1.70
N TRP A 115 0.79 12.36 0.64
CA TRP A 115 1.44 11.05 0.73
C TRP A 115 2.81 11.11 1.39
N ALA A 116 3.69 12.02 0.94
CA ALA A 116 5.01 12.20 1.53
C ALA A 116 4.94 12.49 3.04
N LYS A 117 3.99 13.33 3.47
CA LYS A 117 3.76 13.62 4.88
C LYS A 117 3.34 12.35 5.63
N TRP A 118 2.39 11.58 5.10
CA TRP A 118 1.90 10.34 5.69
C TRP A 118 3.04 9.33 5.90
N VAL A 119 3.82 9.05 4.86
CA VAL A 119 4.93 8.09 4.95
C VAL A 119 5.97 8.53 5.98
N ASN A 120 6.32 9.84 6.02
CA ASN A 120 7.27 10.38 6.98
C ASN A 120 6.78 10.34 8.44
N GLU A 121 5.48 10.29 8.69
CA GLU A 121 4.93 10.07 10.04
C GLU A 121 5.22 8.67 10.56
N SER A 122 5.44 7.68 9.69
CA SER A 122 5.68 6.26 10.04
C SER A 122 4.61 5.75 11.02
N ARG A 123 3.33 5.85 10.64
CA ARG A 123 2.15 5.58 11.48
C ARG A 123 1.17 4.59 10.88
N ALA A 124 1.47 4.02 9.72
CA ALA A 124 0.66 2.96 9.15
C ALA A 124 0.62 1.77 10.14
N THR A 125 -0.55 1.17 10.28
CA THR A 125 -0.73 -0.07 11.04
C THR A 125 -0.34 -1.28 10.21
N ALA A 126 -0.17 -2.43 10.82
CA ALA A 126 0.04 -3.67 10.10
C ALA A 126 -1.31 -4.18 9.55
N VAL A 127 -1.28 -4.76 8.35
CA VAL A 127 -2.41 -5.53 7.83
C VAL A 127 -2.61 -6.78 8.70
N GLU A 128 -3.86 -7.16 8.95
CA GLU A 128 -4.20 -8.30 9.80
C GLU A 128 -3.57 -9.62 9.31
N GLY A 129 -2.90 -10.33 10.20
CA GLY A 129 -2.23 -11.60 9.93
C GLY A 129 -0.79 -11.48 9.41
N VAL A 130 -0.35 -10.30 8.99
CA VAL A 130 1.02 -10.12 8.47
C VAL A 130 2.08 -10.26 9.55
N TYR A 131 1.78 -9.82 10.78
CA TYR A 131 2.73 -9.89 11.89
C TYR A 131 3.15 -11.35 12.16
N GLU A 132 2.19 -12.22 12.34
CA GLU A 132 2.40 -13.63 12.60
C GLU A 132 3.11 -14.32 11.44
N PHE A 133 2.74 -13.99 10.19
CA PHE A 133 3.36 -14.55 9.00
C PHE A 133 4.84 -14.16 8.85
N LEU A 134 5.17 -12.88 9.01
CA LEU A 134 6.55 -12.42 8.85
C LEU A 134 7.45 -12.94 9.99
N HIS A 135 6.94 -13.02 11.22
CA HIS A 135 7.67 -13.65 12.31
C HIS A 135 7.85 -15.13 12.06
N TYR A 136 6.81 -15.82 11.59
CA TYR A 136 6.92 -17.24 11.21
C TYR A 136 8.01 -17.46 10.15
N ALA A 137 8.05 -16.65 9.11
CA ALA A 137 9.10 -16.73 8.08
C ALA A 137 10.50 -16.50 8.68
N ASN A 138 10.66 -15.45 9.48
CA ASN A 138 11.92 -15.12 10.13
C ASN A 138 12.41 -16.23 11.07
N ASP A 139 11.51 -16.80 11.88
CA ASP A 139 11.83 -17.86 12.86
C ASP A 139 12.20 -19.19 12.18
N ASN A 140 11.78 -19.38 10.93
CA ASN A 140 12.16 -20.51 10.08
C ASN A 140 13.35 -20.20 9.15
N ASP A 141 14.12 -19.14 9.44
CA ASP A 141 15.31 -18.75 8.68
C ASP A 141 14.99 -18.44 7.18
N VAL A 142 13.81 -17.89 6.89
CA VAL A 142 13.41 -17.45 5.55
C VAL A 142 13.66 -15.95 5.43
N LYS A 143 14.46 -15.54 4.45
CA LYS A 143 14.74 -14.13 4.19
C LYS A 143 13.49 -13.40 3.72
N ILE A 144 13.30 -12.16 4.19
CA ILE A 144 12.18 -11.33 3.80
C ILE A 144 12.68 -10.18 2.92
N PHE A 145 12.15 -10.10 1.69
CA PHE A 145 12.41 -9.01 0.77
C PHE A 145 11.13 -8.16 0.64
N TYR A 146 11.18 -6.95 1.15
CA TYR A 146 10.14 -5.95 0.95
C TYR A 146 10.34 -5.27 -0.40
N VAL A 147 9.37 -5.39 -1.30
CA VAL A 147 9.39 -4.79 -2.64
C VAL A 147 8.23 -3.82 -2.75
N THR A 148 8.49 -2.59 -3.12
CA THR A 148 7.46 -1.53 -3.10
C THR A 148 7.69 -0.52 -4.22
N ASN A 149 6.61 0.13 -4.67
CA ASN A 149 6.65 1.28 -5.56
C ASN A 149 6.97 2.61 -4.85
N ARG A 150 7.18 2.59 -3.53
CA ARG A 150 7.61 3.79 -2.81
C ARG A 150 8.94 4.30 -3.36
N LEU A 151 9.06 5.62 -3.48
CA LEU A 151 10.32 6.25 -3.87
C LEU A 151 11.42 5.94 -2.86
N GLU A 152 12.67 5.86 -3.31
CA GLU A 152 13.85 5.62 -2.44
C GLU A 152 13.94 6.62 -1.29
N THR A 153 13.49 7.85 -1.49
CA THR A 153 13.43 8.89 -0.44
C THR A 153 12.53 8.51 0.74
N PHE A 154 11.64 7.52 0.58
CA PHE A 154 10.76 7.00 1.63
C PHE A 154 11.29 5.73 2.30
N ARG A 155 12.47 5.27 1.96
CA ARG A 155 13.06 4.05 2.53
C ARG A 155 13.16 4.13 4.05
N GLU A 156 13.84 5.16 4.55
CA GLU A 156 14.05 5.31 6.00
C GLU A 156 12.76 5.44 6.82
N PRO A 157 11.77 6.28 6.44
CA PRO A 157 10.50 6.29 7.16
C PRO A 157 9.71 4.98 7.04
N THR A 158 9.84 4.22 5.94
CA THR A 158 9.23 2.90 5.79
C THR A 158 9.86 1.90 6.76
N ILE A 159 11.20 1.81 6.81
CA ILE A 159 11.92 0.98 7.78
C ILE A 159 11.54 1.37 9.22
N LYS A 160 11.48 2.66 9.51
CA LYS A 160 11.03 3.15 10.82
C LYS A 160 9.62 2.68 11.18
N ASN A 161 8.71 2.61 10.20
CA ASN A 161 7.36 2.11 10.44
C ASN A 161 7.38 0.60 10.75
N LEU A 162 8.11 -0.20 9.96
CA LEU A 162 8.26 -1.64 10.21
C LEU A 162 8.84 -1.89 11.61
N LYS A 163 9.88 -1.16 11.99
CA LYS A 163 10.48 -1.23 13.35
C LYS A 163 9.47 -0.93 14.46
N LYS A 164 8.68 0.12 14.30
CA LYS A 164 7.64 0.48 15.29
C LYS A 164 6.60 -0.61 15.48
N LEU A 165 6.30 -1.35 14.43
CA LEU A 165 5.37 -2.46 14.45
C LEU A 165 6.01 -3.77 14.95
N GLY A 166 7.33 -3.77 15.22
CA GLY A 166 8.05 -4.97 15.61
C GLY A 166 8.21 -5.99 14.50
N LEU A 167 8.04 -5.60 13.23
CA LEU A 167 8.17 -6.50 12.09
C LEU A 167 9.63 -6.77 11.77
N PRO A 168 10.01 -7.98 11.35
CA PRO A 168 11.35 -8.30 10.84
C PRO A 168 11.67 -7.44 9.59
N TYR A 169 12.93 -6.97 9.44
CA TYR A 169 13.35 -6.10 8.31
C TYR A 169 14.83 -6.29 7.98
#